data_0b073b8fa50f1286f0cac94261504a88
#
_entry.id   0b073b8fa50f1286f0cac94261504a88
#
_cell.length_a   1.000
_cell.length_b   1.000
_cell.length_c   1.000
_cell.angle_alpha   90.00
_cell.angle_beta   90.00
_cell.angle_gamma   90.00
#
_symmetry.space_group_name_H-M   'P 1'
#
loop_
_entity.id
_entity.type
_entity.pdbx_description
1 polymer ?
#
loop_
_entity_poly.entity_id
_entity_poly.type
_entity_poly.pdbx_seq_one_letter_code
_entity_poly.pdbx_strand_id
1 'polypeptide(L)'
;QSNTTILITDGYWTGDSPGLRGDPDGNDDSAFDGGAFKGSGNESNTLADVAMKYYEEDLHPTLVDEVPVKALDVARANAEVVFPNNRMHQHMKTYVISFGQEPGVEEPIDISMPVNWGDPIPSSNKQQRVDDTQHAAFNGRGRLFSSSNPSQLAKDINDVLDEIQEGEGAASAVSFSSDELEDDSILYKGSYNIAQSTGALVAQRLRADGTIIDEPLWDAGSELSKVD
;
A
#
# COMPACT_ATOMS: atom_id res chain seq x y z
N GLN A 1 -0.23 -3.65 -12.99
CA GLN A 1 -1.29 -4.06 -12.06
C GLN A 1 -0.63 -4.47 -10.74
N SER A 2 -1.10 -3.97 -9.60
CA SER A 2 -0.61 -4.38 -8.29
C SER A 2 -1.23 -5.72 -7.89
N ASN A 3 -0.48 -6.52 -7.14
CA ASN A 3 -1.00 -7.76 -6.55
C ASN A 3 -1.30 -7.50 -5.08
N THR A 4 -2.33 -8.15 -4.56
CA THR A 4 -2.74 -7.99 -3.17
C THR A 4 -3.07 -9.34 -2.56
N THR A 5 -2.56 -9.57 -1.36
CA THR A 5 -2.93 -10.70 -0.49
C THR A 5 -3.76 -10.17 0.66
N ILE A 6 -4.87 -10.82 0.96
CA ILE A 6 -5.68 -10.59 2.16
C ILE A 6 -5.61 -11.85 3.01
N LEU A 7 -4.95 -11.76 4.15
CA LEU A 7 -4.90 -12.83 5.14
C LEU A 7 -6.05 -12.63 6.14
N ILE A 8 -6.91 -13.63 6.29
CA ILE A 8 -7.99 -13.62 7.28
C ILE A 8 -7.68 -14.69 8.31
N THR A 9 -7.65 -14.31 9.58
CA THR A 9 -7.33 -15.21 10.69
C THR A 9 -8.27 -14.98 11.88
N ASP A 10 -8.56 -16.04 12.60
CA ASP A 10 -9.32 -16.02 13.86
C ASP A 10 -8.42 -15.95 15.10
N GLY A 11 -7.14 -15.63 14.90
CA GLY A 11 -6.19 -15.55 16.00
C GLY A 11 -4.75 -15.42 15.54
N TYR A 12 -3.89 -16.16 16.19
CA TYR A 12 -2.47 -16.25 15.87
C TYR A 12 -2.19 -17.47 14.99
N TRP A 13 -1.22 -17.35 14.12
CA TRP A 13 -0.82 -18.48 13.29
C TRP A 13 -0.22 -19.63 14.13
N THR A 14 -0.39 -20.86 13.68
CA THR A 14 0.10 -22.07 14.35
C THR A 14 0.97 -22.88 13.39
N GLY A 15 1.80 -23.75 13.94
CA GLY A 15 2.72 -24.57 13.16
C GLY A 15 4.15 -24.05 13.21
N ASP A 16 4.97 -24.55 12.30
CA ASP A 16 6.37 -24.19 12.17
C ASP A 16 6.50 -22.84 11.42
N SER A 17 7.69 -22.25 11.51
CA SER A 17 8.01 -21.03 10.76
C SER A 17 7.95 -21.29 9.24
N PRO A 18 7.76 -20.22 8.42
CA PRO A 18 7.47 -20.35 6.97
C PRO A 18 8.52 -21.07 6.13
N GLY A 19 9.73 -21.30 6.66
CA GLY A 19 10.80 -21.99 5.95
C GLY A 19 11.54 -21.10 4.95
N LEU A 20 11.44 -19.78 5.10
CA LEU A 20 12.24 -18.84 4.34
C LEU A 20 13.72 -18.97 4.69
N ARG A 21 14.56 -18.65 3.72
CA ARG A 21 15.99 -18.47 3.96
C ARG A 21 16.32 -17.00 4.05
N GLY A 22 17.10 -16.64 5.06
CA GLY A 22 17.50 -15.27 5.31
C GLY A 22 16.53 -14.53 6.21
N ASP A 23 16.66 -13.26 6.23
CA ASP A 23 15.96 -12.28 7.06
C ASP A 23 15.58 -11.08 6.15
N PRO A 24 14.53 -11.23 5.31
CA PRO A 24 14.20 -10.23 4.29
C PRO A 24 13.96 -8.82 4.80
N ASP A 25 13.41 -8.66 5.99
CA ASP A 25 13.17 -7.33 6.55
C ASP A 25 14.37 -6.76 7.35
N GLY A 26 15.40 -7.59 7.58
CA GLY A 26 16.57 -7.24 8.38
C GLY A 26 17.93 -7.50 7.74
N ASN A 27 17.98 -7.96 6.49
CA ASN A 27 19.22 -8.27 5.81
C ASN A 27 19.93 -7.03 5.23
N ASP A 28 19.28 -5.89 5.20
CA ASP A 28 19.77 -4.61 4.64
C ASP A 28 20.22 -4.73 3.17
N ASP A 29 19.60 -5.62 2.37
CA ASP A 29 19.96 -5.83 0.97
C ASP A 29 19.06 -5.03 0.00
N SER A 30 17.99 -4.42 0.50
CA SER A 30 17.14 -3.52 -0.25
C SER A 30 16.89 -2.20 0.47
N ALA A 31 16.37 -1.22 -0.26
CA ALA A 31 15.97 0.06 0.33
C ALA A 31 14.57 0.01 0.99
N PHE A 32 13.94 -1.16 0.99
CA PHE A 32 12.60 -1.34 1.55
C PHE A 32 12.61 -1.87 2.99
N ASP A 33 13.70 -2.46 3.43
CA ASP A 33 13.89 -3.08 4.74
C ASP A 33 14.51 -2.14 5.79
N GLY A 34 14.80 -2.67 6.97
CA GLY A 34 15.43 -1.93 8.07
C GLY A 34 14.46 -1.07 8.91
N GLY A 35 14.98 -0.39 9.91
CA GLY A 35 14.21 0.50 10.79
C GLY A 35 13.00 -0.19 11.45
N ALA A 36 11.82 0.38 11.30
CA ALA A 36 10.57 -0.17 11.83
C ALA A 36 10.16 -1.47 11.14
N PHE A 37 10.58 -1.71 9.91
CA PHE A 37 10.26 -2.91 9.15
C PHE A 37 10.98 -4.14 9.71
N LYS A 38 12.25 -4.02 10.06
CA LYS A 38 13.02 -5.05 10.76
C LYS A 38 12.60 -5.21 12.21
N GLY A 39 12.24 -4.11 12.85
CA GLY A 39 12.03 -4.08 14.28
C GLY A 39 13.33 -4.02 15.08
N SER A 40 13.23 -4.30 16.38
CA SER A 40 14.33 -4.21 17.35
C SER A 40 15.04 -5.54 17.64
N GLY A 41 14.52 -6.64 17.08
CA GLY A 41 15.04 -7.99 17.24
C GLY A 41 15.92 -8.44 16.06
N ASN A 42 16.26 -9.72 16.07
CA ASN A 42 16.90 -10.42 14.96
C ASN A 42 16.08 -11.67 14.61
N GLU A 43 14.78 -11.56 14.79
CA GLU A 43 13.83 -12.61 14.46
C GLU A 43 13.74 -12.71 12.94
N SER A 44 13.98 -13.90 12.44
CA SER A 44 13.93 -14.20 11.02
C SER A 44 13.04 -15.40 10.74
N ASN A 45 12.62 -15.56 9.51
CA ASN A 45 11.76 -16.64 9.09
C ASN A 45 10.37 -16.56 9.73
N THR A 46 9.83 -15.36 9.77
CA THR A 46 8.53 -14.98 10.30
C THR A 46 7.53 -14.77 9.17
N LEU A 47 6.28 -14.47 9.48
CA LEU A 47 5.28 -14.09 8.49
C LEU A 47 5.57 -12.69 7.91
N ALA A 48 6.16 -11.82 8.73
CA ALA A 48 6.61 -10.50 8.30
C ALA A 48 7.70 -10.56 7.24
N ASP A 49 8.66 -11.49 7.38
CA ASP A 49 9.67 -11.75 6.35
C ASP A 49 9.06 -12.22 5.02
N VAL A 50 8.02 -13.06 5.10
CA VAL A 50 7.31 -13.48 3.88
C VAL A 50 6.71 -12.27 3.17
N ALA A 51 6.06 -11.39 3.92
CA ALA A 51 5.41 -10.21 3.36
C ALA A 51 6.45 -9.23 2.78
N MET A 52 7.58 -9.01 3.48
CA MET A 52 8.67 -8.17 2.99
C MET A 52 9.24 -8.72 1.69
N LYS A 53 9.60 -10.00 1.67
CA LYS A 53 10.16 -10.65 0.48
C LYS A 53 9.31 -10.42 -0.76
N TYR A 54 8.01 -10.64 -0.67
CA TYR A 54 7.11 -10.46 -1.83
C TYR A 54 6.75 -9.00 -2.12
N TYR A 55 7.12 -8.08 -1.25
CA TYR A 55 7.02 -6.64 -1.51
C TYR A 55 8.27 -6.08 -2.17
N GLU A 56 9.46 -6.45 -1.72
CA GLU A 56 10.73 -5.91 -2.20
C GLU A 56 11.22 -6.56 -3.51
N GLU A 57 10.93 -7.85 -3.72
CA GLU A 57 11.31 -8.55 -4.94
C GLU A 57 10.41 -8.16 -6.12
N ASP A 58 11.03 -7.97 -7.28
CA ASP A 58 10.28 -7.87 -8.53
C ASP A 58 9.70 -9.23 -8.90
N LEU A 59 8.39 -9.38 -8.75
CA LEU A 59 7.68 -10.64 -9.00
C LEU A 59 7.61 -11.01 -10.50
N HIS A 60 7.94 -10.09 -11.39
CA HIS A 60 7.92 -10.34 -12.83
C HIS A 60 8.98 -9.51 -13.60
N PRO A 61 10.27 -9.85 -13.47
CA PRO A 61 11.38 -9.04 -14.00
C PRO A 61 11.39 -8.82 -15.53
N THR A 62 10.48 -9.44 -16.26
CA THR A 62 10.34 -9.23 -17.70
C THR A 62 9.27 -8.21 -18.08
N LEU A 63 8.48 -7.76 -17.13
CA LEU A 63 7.55 -6.66 -17.32
C LEU A 63 8.21 -5.33 -16.97
N VAL A 64 7.72 -4.27 -17.57
CA VAL A 64 8.18 -2.92 -17.24
C VAL A 64 7.64 -2.52 -15.87
N ASP A 65 8.44 -1.81 -15.08
CA ASP A 65 8.09 -1.31 -13.75
C ASP A 65 7.07 -0.16 -13.86
N GLU A 66 5.81 -0.53 -13.93
CA GLU A 66 4.71 0.42 -14.11
C GLU A 66 3.62 0.32 -13.04
N VAL A 67 3.89 -0.32 -11.91
CA VAL A 67 2.93 -0.34 -10.80
C VAL A 67 2.87 1.04 -10.16
N PRO A 68 1.69 1.70 -10.14
CA PRO A 68 1.57 3.02 -9.55
C PRO A 68 1.89 3.01 -8.06
N VAL A 69 2.74 3.94 -7.63
CA VAL A 69 3.03 4.16 -6.21
C VAL A 69 1.90 4.98 -5.59
N LYS A 70 1.34 4.50 -4.50
CA LYS A 70 0.29 5.18 -3.76
C LYS A 70 0.87 6.08 -2.66
N ALA A 71 0.07 7.00 -2.16
CA ALA A 71 0.44 7.84 -1.02
C ALA A 71 0.83 7.00 0.22
N LEU A 72 0.13 5.89 0.45
CA LEU A 72 0.44 4.98 1.55
C LEU A 72 1.79 4.29 1.39
N ASP A 73 2.17 3.93 0.16
CA ASP A 73 3.48 3.34 -0.14
C ASP A 73 4.59 4.34 0.18
N VAL A 74 4.40 5.61 -0.23
CA VAL A 74 5.35 6.69 0.08
C VAL A 74 5.40 6.96 1.58
N ALA A 75 4.26 7.00 2.25
CA ALA A 75 4.20 7.26 3.69
C ALA A 75 4.88 6.15 4.53
N ARG A 76 4.91 4.93 4.01
CA ARG A 76 5.55 3.77 4.64
C ARG A 76 6.86 3.34 3.95
N ALA A 77 7.37 4.14 3.03
CA ALA A 77 8.66 3.88 2.41
C ALA A 77 9.79 4.24 3.37
N ASN A 78 10.86 3.46 3.36
CA ASN A 78 12.11 3.89 3.94
C ASN A 78 12.55 5.20 3.24
N ALA A 79 13.15 6.13 3.98
CA ALA A 79 13.56 7.44 3.45
C ALA A 79 14.54 7.36 2.24
N GLU A 80 15.17 6.21 2.05
CA GLU A 80 16.09 5.97 0.94
C GLU A 80 15.39 5.48 -0.34
N VAL A 81 14.11 5.10 -0.26
CA VAL A 81 13.37 4.61 -1.43
C VAL A 81 13.03 5.75 -2.36
N VAL A 82 13.48 5.63 -3.59
CA VAL A 82 13.15 6.56 -4.68
C VAL A 82 12.27 5.83 -5.69
N PHE A 83 11.09 6.37 -5.93
CA PHE A 83 10.15 5.83 -6.93
C PHE A 83 10.24 6.63 -8.24
N PRO A 84 11.02 6.18 -9.23
CA PRO A 84 11.13 6.87 -10.51
C PRO A 84 9.76 7.04 -11.17
N ASN A 85 9.40 8.26 -11.55
CA ASN A 85 8.11 8.57 -12.18
C ASN A 85 6.88 8.09 -11.41
N ASN A 86 6.96 7.95 -10.08
CA ASN A 86 5.93 7.35 -9.23
C ASN A 86 5.52 5.93 -9.68
N ARG A 87 6.48 5.14 -10.11
CA ARG A 87 6.31 3.75 -10.53
C ARG A 87 7.30 2.85 -9.81
N MET A 88 6.91 1.62 -9.58
CA MET A 88 7.75 0.59 -9.00
C MET A 88 7.51 -0.77 -9.69
N HIS A 89 8.34 -1.73 -9.34
CA HIS A 89 8.25 -3.11 -9.84
C HIS A 89 6.95 -3.80 -9.41
N GLN A 90 6.69 -4.97 -10.00
CA GLN A 90 5.56 -5.82 -9.61
C GLN A 90 5.83 -6.44 -8.24
N HIS A 91 5.05 -6.07 -7.27
CA HIS A 91 5.14 -6.49 -5.87
C HIS A 91 3.80 -6.97 -5.34
N MET A 92 3.79 -7.54 -4.15
CA MET A 92 2.58 -7.97 -3.46
C MET A 92 2.36 -7.13 -2.20
N LYS A 93 1.18 -6.53 -2.09
CA LYS A 93 0.71 -5.89 -0.86
C LYS A 93 0.01 -6.90 0.03
N THR A 94 0.20 -6.78 1.33
CA THR A 94 -0.37 -7.70 2.32
C THR A 94 -1.29 -6.94 3.27
N TYR A 95 -2.56 -7.33 3.30
CA TYR A 95 -3.53 -6.90 4.29
C TYR A 95 -3.86 -8.05 5.21
N VAL A 96 -4.15 -7.76 6.47
CA VAL A 96 -4.56 -8.75 7.45
C VAL A 96 -5.86 -8.34 8.10
N ILE A 97 -6.80 -9.27 8.19
CA ILE A 97 -8.02 -9.15 8.98
C ILE A 97 -7.96 -10.18 10.10
N SER A 98 -7.78 -9.70 11.32
CA SER A 98 -7.76 -10.52 12.53
C SER A 98 -9.12 -10.50 13.20
N PHE A 99 -9.65 -11.66 13.56
CA PHE A 99 -10.90 -11.77 14.27
C PHE A 99 -10.68 -12.21 15.72
N GLY A 100 -11.03 -11.33 16.65
CA GLY A 100 -11.00 -11.61 18.09
C GLY A 100 -9.63 -11.53 18.75
N GLN A 101 -8.61 -11.07 18.06
CA GLN A 101 -7.28 -10.85 18.63
C GLN A 101 -6.78 -9.45 18.28
N GLU A 102 -6.26 -8.77 19.26
CA GLU A 102 -5.69 -7.43 19.11
C GLU A 102 -4.16 -7.52 19.15
N PRO A 103 -3.46 -6.86 18.22
CA PRO A 103 -2.01 -6.75 18.29
C PRO A 103 -1.58 -5.91 19.50
N GLY A 104 -0.39 -6.18 20.00
CA GLY A 104 0.20 -5.45 21.12
C GLY A 104 0.94 -4.17 20.70
N VAL A 105 1.23 -4.00 19.42
CA VAL A 105 1.89 -2.81 18.89
C VAL A 105 0.84 -1.77 18.50
N GLU A 106 0.94 -0.58 19.12
CA GLU A 106 0.01 0.52 18.89
C GLU A 106 0.28 1.21 17.54
N GLU A 107 -0.78 1.59 16.83
CA GLU A 107 -0.71 2.45 15.65
C GLU A 107 -1.03 3.92 16.00
N PRO A 108 -0.48 4.90 15.25
CA PRO A 108 0.37 4.76 14.07
C PRO A 108 1.83 4.40 14.40
N ILE A 109 2.43 3.55 13.56
CA ILE A 109 3.82 3.14 13.70
C ILE A 109 4.73 4.22 13.11
N ASP A 110 5.68 4.69 13.93
CA ASP A 110 6.72 5.63 13.48
C ASP A 110 7.85 4.86 12.77
N ILE A 111 7.91 5.02 11.44
CA ILE A 111 8.91 4.33 10.61
C ILE A 111 10.36 4.74 10.90
N SER A 112 10.57 5.89 11.57
CA SER A 112 11.92 6.37 11.92
C SER A 112 12.51 5.67 13.16
N MET A 113 11.69 4.91 13.89
CA MET A 113 12.07 4.27 15.12
C MET A 113 11.96 2.74 15.02
N PRO A 114 12.91 1.98 15.59
CA PRO A 114 12.77 0.53 15.69
C PRO A 114 11.52 0.16 16.51
N VAL A 115 10.77 -0.80 16.02
CA VAL A 115 9.59 -1.35 16.71
C VAL A 115 9.95 -2.68 17.35
N ASN A 116 9.46 -2.93 18.55
CA ASN A 116 9.60 -4.24 19.20
C ASN A 116 8.43 -5.14 18.83
N TRP A 117 8.58 -5.90 17.76
CA TRP A 117 7.58 -6.86 17.31
C TRP A 117 7.56 -8.15 18.16
N GLY A 118 8.65 -8.42 18.92
CA GLY A 118 8.84 -9.63 19.68
C GLY A 118 9.14 -10.85 18.81
N ASP A 119 9.46 -11.97 19.45
CA ASP A 119 9.82 -13.22 18.77
C ASP A 119 8.60 -14.16 18.64
N PRO A 120 8.05 -14.37 17.42
CA PRO A 120 6.90 -15.22 17.20
C PRO A 120 7.25 -16.72 17.08
N ILE A 121 8.54 -17.08 16.95
CA ILE A 121 8.96 -18.46 16.63
C ILE A 121 8.61 -19.45 17.73
N PRO A 122 8.88 -19.20 19.04
CA PRO A 122 8.41 -20.09 20.07
C PRO A 122 6.89 -20.23 20.07
N SER A 123 6.37 -21.45 19.99
CA SER A 123 4.92 -21.71 19.94
C SER A 123 4.16 -21.22 21.19
N SER A 124 4.86 -20.94 22.27
CA SER A 124 4.33 -20.32 23.50
C SER A 124 4.04 -18.82 23.35
N ASN A 125 4.68 -18.15 22.41
CA ASN A 125 4.63 -16.69 22.22
C ASN A 125 3.40 -16.30 21.37
N LYS A 126 2.22 -16.55 21.89
CA LYS A 126 0.95 -16.33 21.15
C LYS A 126 0.72 -14.88 20.77
N GLN A 127 1.01 -13.94 21.69
CA GLN A 127 0.85 -12.51 21.42
C GLN A 127 1.80 -12.06 20.31
N GLN A 128 3.07 -12.48 20.36
CA GLN A 128 4.06 -12.15 19.33
C GLN A 128 3.69 -12.72 17.96
N ARG A 129 2.92 -13.82 17.91
CA ARG A 129 2.38 -14.35 16.66
C ARG A 129 1.18 -13.53 16.14
N VAL A 130 0.43 -12.86 17.00
CA VAL A 130 -0.55 -11.85 16.59
C VAL A 130 0.18 -10.60 16.08
N ASP A 131 1.20 -10.16 16.82
CA ASP A 131 2.01 -9.01 16.45
C ASP A 131 2.75 -9.23 15.13
N ASP A 132 3.21 -10.46 14.84
CA ASP A 132 3.79 -10.85 13.55
C ASP A 132 2.78 -10.75 12.38
N THR A 133 1.49 -10.97 12.62
CA THR A 133 0.49 -10.71 11.57
C THR A 133 0.31 -9.22 11.28
N GLN A 134 0.42 -8.36 12.28
CA GLN A 134 0.46 -6.91 12.09
C GLN A 134 1.74 -6.47 11.39
N HIS A 135 2.87 -7.03 11.82
CA HIS A 135 4.17 -6.80 11.21
C HIS A 135 4.16 -7.19 9.72
N ALA A 136 3.58 -8.35 9.39
CA ALA A 136 3.43 -8.78 7.99
C ALA A 136 2.57 -7.81 7.16
N ALA A 137 1.47 -7.31 7.72
CA ALA A 137 0.66 -6.28 7.06
C ALA A 137 1.46 -4.98 6.86
N PHE A 138 2.25 -4.59 7.85
CA PHE A 138 3.11 -3.42 7.80
C PHE A 138 4.22 -3.56 6.75
N ASN A 139 4.94 -4.68 6.75
CA ASN A 139 5.99 -4.99 5.78
C ASN A 139 5.46 -5.07 4.35
N GLY A 140 4.27 -5.63 4.16
CA GLY A 140 3.58 -5.63 2.87
C GLY A 140 2.91 -4.32 2.49
N ARG A 141 3.15 -3.21 3.22
CA ARG A 141 2.57 -1.86 2.97
C ARG A 141 1.04 -1.81 2.95
N GLY A 142 0.40 -2.84 3.47
CA GLY A 142 -1.01 -2.80 3.84
C GLY A 142 -1.20 -2.44 5.31
N ARG A 143 -2.24 -2.95 5.92
CA ARG A 143 -2.49 -2.79 7.36
C ARG A 143 -3.29 -3.96 7.94
N LEU A 144 -3.28 -4.07 9.26
CA LEU A 144 -4.13 -5.00 9.99
C LEU A 144 -5.44 -4.32 10.39
N PHE A 145 -6.54 -5.05 10.21
CA PHE A 145 -7.86 -4.71 10.74
C PHE A 145 -8.22 -5.70 11.83
N SER A 146 -8.59 -5.20 13.00
CA SER A 146 -9.02 -6.05 14.11
C SER A 146 -10.54 -6.03 14.22
N SER A 147 -11.15 -7.19 13.96
CA SER A 147 -12.60 -7.35 13.95
C SER A 147 -13.08 -8.06 15.22
N SER A 148 -13.92 -7.40 15.99
CA SER A 148 -14.47 -7.95 17.23
C SER A 148 -15.82 -8.66 17.06
N ASN A 149 -16.48 -8.45 15.90
CA ASN A 149 -17.80 -9.03 15.61
C ASN A 149 -18.04 -9.11 14.09
N PRO A 150 -19.03 -9.90 13.62
CA PRO A 150 -19.27 -10.08 12.19
C PRO A 150 -19.59 -8.82 11.39
N SER A 151 -20.22 -7.82 12.01
CA SER A 151 -20.53 -6.56 11.33
C SER A 151 -19.26 -5.74 11.11
N GLN A 152 -18.35 -5.72 12.09
CA GLN A 152 -17.05 -5.10 11.94
C GLN A 152 -16.22 -5.82 10.88
N LEU A 153 -16.19 -7.16 10.89
CA LEU A 153 -15.50 -7.94 9.86
C LEU A 153 -15.98 -7.58 8.44
N ALA A 154 -17.30 -7.48 8.25
CA ALA A 154 -17.85 -7.10 6.95
C ALA A 154 -17.41 -5.68 6.53
N LYS A 155 -17.34 -4.75 7.48
CA LYS A 155 -16.84 -3.39 7.24
C LYS A 155 -15.35 -3.43 6.88
N ASP A 156 -14.53 -4.13 7.63
CA ASP A 156 -13.08 -4.20 7.43
C ASP A 156 -12.73 -4.83 6.07
N ILE A 157 -13.50 -5.85 5.63
CA ILE A 157 -13.36 -6.40 4.27
C ILE A 157 -13.67 -5.34 3.21
N ASN A 158 -14.74 -4.56 3.37
CA ASN A 158 -15.05 -3.50 2.43
C ASN A 158 -13.98 -2.40 2.44
N ASP A 159 -13.49 -1.99 3.62
CA ASP A 159 -12.43 -0.99 3.74
C ASP A 159 -11.14 -1.44 3.00
N VAL A 160 -10.76 -2.74 3.11
CA VAL A 160 -9.63 -3.30 2.35
C VAL A 160 -9.89 -3.25 0.84
N LEU A 161 -11.10 -3.66 0.42
CA LEU A 161 -11.46 -3.64 -1.01
C LEU A 161 -11.46 -2.22 -1.58
N ASP A 162 -11.94 -1.25 -0.81
CA ASP A 162 -11.93 0.15 -1.19
C ASP A 162 -10.48 0.67 -1.32
N GLU A 163 -9.60 0.35 -0.38
CA GLU A 163 -8.18 0.70 -0.47
C GLU A 163 -7.47 0.08 -1.70
N ILE A 164 -7.82 -1.17 -2.05
CA ILE A 164 -7.32 -1.83 -3.26
C ILE A 164 -7.81 -1.09 -4.51
N GLN A 165 -9.11 -0.79 -4.57
CA GLN A 165 -9.74 -0.14 -5.72
C GLN A 165 -9.27 1.30 -5.91
N GLU A 166 -9.11 2.07 -4.84
CA GLU A 166 -8.54 3.43 -4.90
C GLU A 166 -7.15 3.43 -5.55
N GLY A 167 -6.42 2.36 -5.34
CA GLY A 167 -5.13 2.19 -5.97
C GLY A 167 -5.15 1.81 -7.43
N GLU A 168 -6.18 1.13 -7.88
CA GLU A 168 -6.36 0.79 -9.30
C GLU A 168 -7.05 1.93 -10.06
N GLY A 169 -7.95 2.66 -9.41
CA GLY A 169 -8.69 3.79 -9.99
C GLY A 169 -7.86 5.07 -10.17
N ALA A 170 -6.67 5.14 -9.61
CA ALA A 170 -5.72 6.23 -9.85
C ALA A 170 -5.00 6.15 -11.22
N ALA A 171 -5.34 5.21 -12.08
CA ALA A 171 -5.00 5.24 -13.49
C ALA A 171 -5.89 6.28 -14.20
N SER A 172 -5.72 7.56 -13.83
CA SER A 172 -6.30 8.65 -14.59
C SER A 172 -5.58 8.70 -15.94
N ALA A 173 -6.32 8.46 -17.02
CA ALA A 173 -5.82 8.76 -18.34
C ALA A 173 -5.57 10.27 -18.42
N VAL A 174 -4.31 10.65 -18.42
CA VAL A 174 -3.89 12.01 -18.68
C VAL A 174 -3.79 12.17 -20.18
N SER A 175 -4.56 13.08 -20.74
CA SER A 175 -4.49 13.44 -22.15
C SER A 175 -4.10 14.91 -22.26
N PHE A 176 -3.16 15.20 -23.15
CA PHE A 176 -2.71 16.56 -23.45
C PHE A 176 -3.38 17.07 -24.72
N SER A 177 -3.58 18.37 -24.80
CA SER A 177 -4.20 19.01 -25.96
C SER A 177 -3.23 19.16 -27.15
N SER A 178 -1.93 18.98 -26.93
CA SER A 178 -0.89 19.10 -27.98
C SER A 178 0.31 18.19 -27.70
N ASP A 179 1.07 17.87 -28.73
CA ASP A 179 2.29 17.10 -28.66
C ASP A 179 3.49 17.92 -28.11
N GLU A 180 3.37 19.24 -28.07
CA GLU A 180 4.36 20.16 -27.48
C GLU A 180 3.71 20.92 -26.30
N LEU A 181 4.43 21.00 -25.19
CA LEU A 181 4.00 21.77 -24.01
C LEU A 181 4.29 23.26 -24.25
N GLU A 182 3.23 24.04 -24.37
CA GLU A 182 3.26 25.50 -24.43
C GLU A 182 2.58 26.07 -23.18
N ASP A 183 2.82 27.35 -22.89
CA ASP A 183 2.02 28.07 -21.92
C ASP A 183 0.54 28.03 -22.32
N ASP A 184 -0.34 27.70 -21.37
CA ASP A 184 -1.76 27.45 -21.58
C ASP A 184 -2.14 26.10 -22.26
N SER A 185 -1.21 25.15 -22.41
CA SER A 185 -1.58 23.78 -22.76
C SER A 185 -2.62 23.23 -21.77
N ILE A 186 -3.60 22.49 -22.28
CA ILE A 186 -4.67 21.96 -21.45
C ILE A 186 -4.41 20.49 -21.16
N LEU A 187 -4.42 20.16 -19.86
CA LEU A 187 -4.37 18.83 -19.32
C LEU A 187 -5.78 18.34 -19.01
N TYR A 188 -6.19 17.23 -19.60
CA TYR A 188 -7.45 16.56 -19.27
C TYR A 188 -7.15 15.40 -18.32
N LYS A 189 -7.75 15.43 -17.13
CA LYS A 189 -7.62 14.38 -16.12
C LYS A 189 -8.99 13.72 -15.92
N GLY A 190 -9.12 12.49 -16.39
CA GLY A 190 -10.26 11.63 -16.12
C GLY A 190 -10.01 10.77 -14.90
N SER A 191 -10.97 10.63 -14.02
CA SER A 191 -10.98 9.66 -12.94
C SER A 191 -12.35 8.98 -12.86
N TYR A 192 -12.37 7.73 -12.43
CA TYR A 192 -13.60 6.98 -12.22
C TYR A 192 -13.53 6.27 -10.87
N ASN A 193 -14.54 6.47 -10.04
CA ASN A 193 -14.70 5.76 -8.78
C ASN A 193 -15.68 4.61 -8.97
N ILE A 194 -15.17 3.39 -8.95
CA ILE A 194 -15.94 2.17 -9.19
C ILE A 194 -16.96 1.94 -8.07
N ALA A 195 -16.59 2.18 -6.81
CA ALA A 195 -17.43 1.94 -5.66
C ALA A 195 -18.68 2.82 -5.64
N GLN A 196 -18.54 4.06 -6.10
CA GLN A 196 -19.65 5.03 -6.19
C GLN A 196 -20.25 5.11 -7.59
N SER A 197 -19.69 4.38 -8.56
CA SER A 197 -20.05 4.47 -9.98
C SER A 197 -20.04 5.91 -10.51
N THR A 198 -19.10 6.72 -10.02
CA THR A 198 -18.98 8.14 -10.39
C THR A 198 -17.71 8.37 -11.19
N GLY A 199 -17.81 9.17 -12.23
CA GLY A 199 -16.68 9.66 -13.02
C GLY A 199 -16.47 11.15 -12.80
N ALA A 200 -15.22 11.58 -12.82
CA ALA A 200 -14.85 12.98 -12.89
C ALA A 200 -13.97 13.22 -14.12
N LEU A 201 -14.16 14.34 -14.78
CA LEU A 201 -13.31 14.82 -15.85
C LEU A 201 -13.02 16.30 -15.59
N VAL A 202 -11.75 16.62 -15.43
CA VAL A 202 -11.28 17.95 -15.09
C VAL A 202 -10.30 18.41 -16.15
N ALA A 203 -10.42 19.64 -16.61
CA ALA A 203 -9.43 20.31 -17.44
C ALA A 203 -8.66 21.33 -16.62
N GLN A 204 -7.34 21.27 -16.66
CA GLN A 204 -6.42 22.17 -15.95
C GLN A 204 -5.43 22.78 -16.96
N ARG A 205 -4.92 23.97 -16.65
CA ARG A 205 -3.88 24.57 -17.45
C ARG A 205 -2.50 24.14 -16.99
N LEU A 206 -1.61 23.98 -17.96
CA LEU A 206 -0.20 23.74 -17.73
C LEU A 206 0.60 24.99 -18.13
N ARG A 207 1.68 25.25 -17.38
CA ARG A 207 2.70 26.17 -17.81
C ARG A 207 3.73 25.45 -18.70
N ALA A 208 4.50 26.20 -19.45
CA ALA A 208 5.57 25.67 -20.30
C ALA A 208 6.63 24.86 -19.54
N ASP A 209 6.76 25.07 -18.22
CA ASP A 209 7.64 24.32 -17.32
C ASP A 209 7.02 22.98 -16.84
N GLY A 210 5.79 22.64 -17.28
CA GLY A 210 5.05 21.45 -16.88
C GLY A 210 4.31 21.58 -15.54
N THR A 211 4.32 22.75 -14.91
CA THR A 211 3.58 22.97 -13.65
C THR A 211 2.09 23.08 -13.91
N ILE A 212 1.30 22.34 -13.15
CA ILE A 212 -0.18 22.39 -13.22
C ILE A 212 -0.66 23.64 -12.45
N ILE A 213 -1.60 24.37 -13.03
CA ILE A 213 -2.32 25.43 -12.32
C ILE A 213 -3.47 24.76 -11.56
N ASP A 214 -3.45 24.86 -10.23
CA ASP A 214 -4.38 24.13 -9.35
C ASP A 214 -5.85 24.47 -9.56
N GLU A 215 -6.16 25.69 -10.03
CA GLU A 215 -7.55 26.08 -10.34
C GLU A 215 -7.99 25.42 -11.65
N PRO A 216 -9.00 24.54 -11.62
CA PRO A 216 -9.48 23.90 -12.83
C PRO A 216 -10.10 24.91 -13.79
N LEU A 217 -9.75 24.79 -15.07
CA LEU A 217 -10.39 25.54 -16.12
C LEU A 217 -11.85 25.13 -16.28
N TRP A 218 -12.13 23.87 -16.02
CA TRP A 218 -13.42 23.25 -16.25
C TRP A 218 -13.50 21.92 -15.49
N ASP A 219 -14.66 21.63 -14.93
CA ASP A 219 -15.01 20.40 -14.23
C ASP A 219 -16.37 19.89 -14.73
N ALA A 220 -16.39 18.66 -15.29
CA ALA A 220 -17.60 18.10 -15.89
C ALA A 220 -18.74 17.91 -14.88
N GLY A 221 -18.43 17.52 -13.64
CA GLY A 221 -19.44 17.33 -12.60
C GLY A 221 -20.14 18.64 -12.24
N SER A 222 -19.33 19.71 -12.11
CA SER A 222 -19.85 21.06 -11.85
C SER A 222 -20.68 21.62 -13.00
N GLU A 223 -20.33 21.31 -14.24
CA GLU A 223 -21.10 21.77 -15.41
C GLU A 223 -22.40 20.99 -15.58
N LEU A 224 -22.37 19.66 -15.36
CA LEU A 224 -23.59 18.84 -15.43
C LEU A 224 -24.63 19.23 -14.38
N SER A 225 -24.21 19.65 -13.19
CA SER A 225 -25.14 20.10 -12.14
C SER A 225 -25.86 21.42 -12.44
N LYS A 226 -25.45 22.14 -13.50
CA LYS A 226 -26.07 23.38 -13.94
C LYS A 226 -27.11 23.18 -15.05
N VAL A 227 -27.30 21.96 -15.53
CA VAL A 227 -28.14 21.64 -16.71
C VAL A 227 -29.52 21.14 -16.32
N ASP A 228 -29.93 21.18 -15.05
CA ASP A 228 -31.29 20.87 -14.59
C ASP A 228 -32.26 22.06 -14.74
#